data_c8a8e26a88cde9d130a768ddd5d5c95d
#
_entry.id   c8a8e26a88cde9d130a768ddd5d5c95d
#
_cell.length_a   1.000
_cell.length_b   1.000
_cell.length_c   1.000
_cell.angle_alpha   90.00
_cell.angle_beta   90.00
_cell.angle_gamma   90.00
#
_symmetry.space_group_name_H-M   'P 1'
#
loop_
_entity.id
_entity.type
_entity.pdbx_description
1 polymer ?
#
loop_
_entity_poly.entity_id
_entity_poly.type
_entity_poly.pdbx_seq_one_letter_code
_entity_poly.pdbx_strand_id
1 'polypeptide(L)'
;LPVVGTRRAYLCGHDEVHSLAKNMDGADVRFWMGFGDHYINVFTVLKNIGLLSEQPVKLADGSEVVPLKVVKACLPDPSSLAPEYEGKTCIGDFVKGTKDGKERTVFIYNVADHKEAFNEVGSQGISYTAGVPPVAAAVLVARGTWDVKRMANVEDLPARPFLELLGDMGLPTRVIDAT
;
A
#
# COMPACT_ATOMS: atom_id res chain seq x y z
N LEU A 1 -10.00 -8.32 9.40
CA LEU A 1 -9.10 -7.21 9.75
C LEU A 1 -9.79 -6.28 10.73
N PRO A 2 -9.06 -5.74 11.73
CA PRO A 2 -9.60 -4.74 12.64
C PRO A 2 -10.16 -3.54 11.87
N VAL A 3 -11.24 -2.96 12.36
CA VAL A 3 -11.90 -1.75 11.83
C VAL A 3 -12.53 -1.91 10.44
N VAL A 4 -11.86 -2.62 9.50
CA VAL A 4 -12.35 -2.79 8.11
C VAL A 4 -13.08 -4.12 7.88
N GLY A 5 -13.11 -5.01 8.88
CA GLY A 5 -13.82 -6.29 8.84
C GLY A 5 -13.20 -7.33 7.89
N THR A 6 -14.02 -8.32 7.51
CA THR A 6 -13.60 -9.36 6.55
C THR A 6 -13.55 -8.78 5.14
N ARG A 7 -12.42 -8.97 4.48
CA ARG A 7 -12.18 -8.52 3.11
C ARG A 7 -11.57 -9.63 2.28
N ARG A 8 -11.91 -9.68 1.00
CA ARG A 8 -11.21 -10.50 0.03
C ARG A 8 -9.89 -9.81 -0.31
N ALA A 9 -8.79 -10.54 -0.24
CA ALA A 9 -7.49 -10.07 -0.63
C ALA A 9 -6.92 -10.92 -1.77
N TYR A 10 -6.12 -10.30 -2.61
CA TYR A 10 -5.50 -10.91 -3.78
C TYR A 10 -3.99 -10.83 -3.63
N LEU A 11 -3.31 -11.95 -3.96
CA LEU A 11 -1.86 -11.99 -4.00
C LEU A 11 -1.37 -11.11 -5.15
N CYS A 12 -0.53 -10.15 -4.87
CA CYS A 12 0.02 -9.20 -5.83
C CYS A 12 1.55 -9.16 -5.74
N GLY A 13 2.21 -8.86 -6.86
CA GLY A 13 3.62 -8.43 -6.82
C GLY A 13 3.71 -7.02 -6.24
N HIS A 14 4.72 -6.78 -5.41
CA HIS A 14 5.01 -5.47 -4.84
C HIS A 14 6.50 -5.34 -4.55
N ASP A 15 7.03 -4.11 -4.60
CA ASP A 15 8.47 -3.87 -4.55
C ASP A 15 9.10 -4.29 -3.22
N GLU A 16 8.39 -4.11 -2.10
CA GLU A 16 8.87 -4.50 -0.77
C GLU A 16 9.12 -6.00 -0.63
N VAL A 17 8.40 -6.85 -1.38
CA VAL A 17 8.61 -8.31 -1.33
C VAL A 17 10.04 -8.66 -1.73
N HIS A 18 10.63 -7.93 -2.68
CA HIS A 18 12.00 -8.18 -3.14
C HIS A 18 13.05 -7.83 -2.09
N SER A 19 12.94 -6.68 -1.44
CA SER A 19 13.89 -6.26 -0.42
C SER A 19 13.77 -7.10 0.85
N LEU A 20 12.55 -7.33 1.33
CA LEU A 20 12.30 -8.13 2.52
C LEU A 20 12.73 -9.59 2.33
N ALA A 21 12.43 -10.21 1.19
CA ALA A 21 12.87 -11.59 0.90
C ALA A 21 14.39 -11.72 0.84
N LYS A 22 15.09 -10.66 0.41
CA LYS A 22 16.56 -10.63 0.38
C LYS A 22 17.19 -10.41 1.75
N ASN A 23 16.60 -9.54 2.56
CA ASN A 23 17.21 -9.04 3.79
C ASN A 23 16.71 -9.77 5.05
N MET A 24 15.58 -10.48 4.95
CA MET A 24 15.03 -11.31 6.03
C MET A 24 15.29 -12.79 5.72
N ASP A 25 16.44 -13.29 6.13
CA ASP A 25 16.92 -14.65 5.83
C ASP A 25 15.88 -15.72 6.22
N GLY A 26 15.49 -16.54 5.23
CA GLY A 26 14.53 -17.63 5.39
C GLY A 26 13.07 -17.23 5.55
N ALA A 27 12.71 -15.95 5.44
CA ALA A 27 11.32 -15.52 5.52
C ALA A 27 10.57 -15.73 4.20
N ASP A 28 9.33 -16.25 4.26
CA ASP A 28 8.37 -16.26 3.15
C ASP A 28 7.58 -14.95 3.18
N VAL A 29 7.88 -14.05 2.27
CA VAL A 29 7.27 -12.71 2.19
C VAL A 29 6.26 -12.66 1.07
N ARG A 30 5.04 -12.25 1.38
CA ARG A 30 3.93 -12.15 0.42
C ARG A 30 3.16 -10.85 0.62
N PHE A 31 2.80 -10.21 -0.48
CA PHE A 31 1.98 -9.01 -0.46
C PHE A 31 0.54 -9.32 -0.91
N TRP A 32 -0.42 -8.82 -0.15
CA TRP A 32 -1.85 -9.01 -0.41
C TRP A 32 -2.56 -7.68 -0.42
N MET A 33 -3.39 -7.43 -1.44
CA MET A 33 -4.18 -6.21 -1.55
C MET A 33 -5.67 -6.53 -1.63
N GLY A 34 -6.46 -5.78 -0.88
CA GLY A 34 -7.92 -5.83 -0.93
C GLY A 34 -8.46 -4.93 -2.04
N PHE A 35 -9.36 -5.46 -2.86
CA PHE A 35 -10.10 -4.71 -3.87
C PHE A 35 -11.60 -4.92 -3.66
N GLY A 36 -12.40 -3.88 -3.92
CA GLY A 36 -13.85 -4.00 -3.92
C GLY A 36 -14.36 -4.88 -5.06
N ASP A 37 -15.49 -5.58 -4.87
CA ASP A 37 -16.06 -6.46 -5.89
C ASP A 37 -16.38 -5.70 -7.19
N HIS A 38 -16.86 -4.47 -7.08
CA HIS A 38 -17.11 -3.61 -8.25
C HIS A 38 -15.83 -3.39 -9.07
N TYR A 39 -14.73 -3.04 -8.41
CA TYR A 39 -13.42 -2.84 -9.08
C TYR A 39 -12.98 -4.11 -9.82
N ILE A 40 -13.06 -5.27 -9.15
CA ILE A 40 -12.67 -6.56 -9.74
C ILE A 40 -13.54 -6.92 -10.94
N ASN A 41 -14.84 -6.68 -10.87
CA ASN A 41 -15.75 -6.94 -11.97
C ASN A 41 -15.43 -6.08 -13.20
N VAL A 42 -15.27 -4.77 -13.01
CA VAL A 42 -14.89 -3.84 -14.10
C VAL A 42 -13.53 -4.23 -14.69
N PHE A 43 -12.53 -4.46 -13.85
CA PHE A 43 -11.20 -4.86 -14.29
C PHE A 43 -11.22 -6.17 -15.10
N THR A 44 -12.02 -7.15 -14.65
CA THR A 44 -12.18 -8.44 -15.34
C THR A 44 -12.81 -8.26 -16.72
N VAL A 45 -13.84 -7.43 -16.84
CA VAL A 45 -14.47 -7.13 -18.13
C VAL A 45 -13.45 -6.48 -19.07
N LEU A 46 -12.78 -5.41 -18.62
CA LEU A 46 -11.77 -4.72 -19.44
C LEU A 46 -10.66 -5.66 -19.91
N LYS A 47 -10.20 -6.55 -19.03
CA LYS A 47 -9.21 -7.59 -19.36
C LYS A 47 -9.73 -8.55 -20.44
N ASN A 48 -10.93 -9.08 -20.25
CA ASN A 48 -11.51 -10.10 -21.13
C ASN A 48 -11.78 -9.59 -22.55
N ILE A 49 -12.11 -8.30 -22.70
CA ILE A 49 -12.32 -7.67 -24.01
C ILE A 49 -11.04 -7.05 -24.59
N GLY A 50 -9.88 -7.25 -23.95
CA GLY A 50 -8.58 -6.81 -24.44
C GLY A 50 -8.26 -5.32 -24.21
N LEU A 51 -9.09 -4.56 -23.50
CA LEU A 51 -8.86 -3.13 -23.25
C LEU A 51 -7.69 -2.81 -22.31
N LEU A 52 -7.14 -3.81 -21.61
CA LEU A 52 -5.91 -3.66 -20.81
C LEU A 52 -4.63 -4.03 -21.59
N SER A 53 -4.73 -4.29 -22.91
CA SER A 53 -3.57 -4.59 -23.75
C SER A 53 -2.72 -3.33 -24.00
N GLU A 54 -1.41 -3.50 -23.92
CA GLU A 54 -0.41 -2.49 -24.34
C GLU A 54 -0.02 -2.66 -25.82
N GLN A 55 -0.48 -3.72 -26.48
CA GLN A 55 -0.21 -3.95 -27.90
C GLN A 55 -1.17 -3.12 -28.75
N PRO A 56 -0.66 -2.41 -29.78
CA PRO A 56 -1.51 -1.67 -30.69
C PRO A 56 -2.51 -2.56 -31.43
N VAL A 57 -3.72 -2.06 -31.65
CA VAL A 57 -4.74 -2.71 -32.47
C VAL A 57 -5.13 -1.78 -33.63
N LYS A 58 -5.38 -2.33 -34.81
CA LYS A 58 -5.85 -1.58 -35.97
C LYS A 58 -7.35 -1.36 -35.89
N LEU A 59 -7.76 -0.11 -36.15
CA LEU A 59 -9.15 0.26 -36.31
C LEU A 59 -9.62 0.10 -37.77
N ALA A 60 -10.92 0.16 -37.99
CA ALA A 60 -11.50 -0.04 -39.32
C ALA A 60 -11.06 1.03 -40.37
N ASP A 61 -10.68 2.22 -39.91
CA ASP A 61 -10.14 3.29 -40.73
C ASP A 61 -8.63 3.16 -41.04
N GLY A 62 -8.00 2.10 -40.55
CA GLY A 62 -6.58 1.82 -40.73
C GLY A 62 -5.67 2.49 -39.70
N SER A 63 -6.19 3.32 -38.81
CA SER A 63 -5.42 3.90 -37.69
C SER A 63 -5.11 2.84 -36.62
N GLU A 64 -4.15 3.13 -35.76
CA GLU A 64 -3.76 2.25 -34.66
C GLU A 64 -4.00 2.93 -33.32
N VAL A 65 -4.44 2.13 -32.34
CA VAL A 65 -4.65 2.57 -30.96
C VAL A 65 -4.12 1.55 -29.97
N VAL A 66 -3.52 2.02 -28.87
CA VAL A 66 -3.16 1.16 -27.73
C VAL A 66 -4.35 1.17 -26.74
N PRO A 67 -5.06 0.03 -26.57
CA PRO A 67 -6.28 -0.02 -25.77
C PRO A 67 -6.14 0.53 -24.35
N LEU A 68 -5.06 0.15 -23.65
CA LEU A 68 -4.80 0.63 -22.28
C LEU A 68 -4.66 2.16 -22.21
N LYS A 69 -4.12 2.82 -23.24
CA LYS A 69 -4.01 4.28 -23.28
C LYS A 69 -5.38 4.94 -23.36
N VAL A 70 -6.32 4.32 -24.07
CA VAL A 70 -7.71 4.80 -24.15
C VAL A 70 -8.38 4.67 -22.77
N VAL A 71 -8.26 3.52 -22.12
CA VAL A 71 -8.81 3.33 -20.77
C VAL A 71 -8.25 4.37 -19.81
N LYS A 72 -6.93 4.59 -19.81
CA LYS A 72 -6.29 5.60 -18.94
C LYS A 72 -6.81 7.01 -19.21
N ALA A 73 -7.04 7.35 -20.48
CA ALA A 73 -7.56 8.67 -20.86
C ALA A 73 -9.04 8.88 -20.43
N CYS A 74 -9.81 7.80 -20.28
CA CYS A 74 -11.21 7.84 -19.85
C CYS A 74 -11.36 7.83 -18.32
N LEU A 75 -10.33 7.45 -17.57
CA LEU A 75 -10.40 7.41 -16.11
C LEU A 75 -10.36 8.84 -15.53
N PRO A 76 -11.13 9.12 -14.48
CA PRO A 76 -11.03 10.40 -13.77
C PRO A 76 -9.66 10.50 -13.09
N ASP A 77 -9.19 11.72 -12.89
CA ASP A 77 -8.02 11.96 -12.05
C ASP A 77 -8.31 11.48 -10.63
N PRO A 78 -7.45 10.60 -10.06
CA PRO A 78 -7.64 10.10 -8.70
C PRO A 78 -7.79 11.20 -7.64
N SER A 79 -7.13 12.34 -7.80
CA SER A 79 -7.23 13.47 -6.88
C SER A 79 -8.62 14.10 -6.88
N SER A 80 -9.33 14.08 -8.03
CA SER A 80 -10.67 14.62 -8.14
C SER A 80 -11.72 13.85 -7.34
N LEU A 81 -11.43 12.60 -7.00
CA LEU A 81 -12.32 11.72 -6.23
C LEU A 81 -12.13 11.87 -4.71
N ALA A 82 -11.03 12.46 -4.26
CA ALA A 82 -10.67 12.54 -2.85
C ALA A 82 -11.74 13.19 -1.93
N PRO A 83 -12.47 14.25 -2.33
CA PRO A 83 -13.50 14.87 -1.51
C PRO A 83 -14.69 13.95 -1.19
N GLU A 84 -14.98 13.00 -2.08
CA GLU A 84 -16.14 12.11 -1.99
C GLU A 84 -15.81 10.73 -1.40
N TYR A 85 -14.52 10.43 -1.19
CA TYR A 85 -14.12 9.15 -0.63
C TYR A 85 -14.54 9.02 0.82
N GLU A 86 -15.20 7.89 1.11
CA GLU A 86 -15.57 7.47 2.45
C GLU A 86 -14.95 6.11 2.78
N GLY A 87 -14.80 5.84 4.08
CA GLY A 87 -14.26 4.57 4.57
C GLY A 87 -12.83 4.69 5.07
N LYS A 88 -12.17 3.55 5.20
CA LYS A 88 -10.86 3.46 5.87
C LYS A 88 -9.91 2.57 5.11
N THR A 89 -8.65 2.97 5.12
CA THR A 89 -7.52 2.14 4.67
C THR A 89 -6.89 1.49 5.88
N CYS A 90 -6.66 0.18 5.84
CA CYS A 90 -5.92 -0.57 6.85
C CYS A 90 -4.73 -1.23 6.17
N ILE A 91 -3.53 -0.86 6.58
CA ILE A 91 -2.27 -1.40 6.06
C ILE A 91 -1.51 -2.01 7.23
N GLY A 92 -0.92 -3.19 7.02
CA GLY A 92 -0.14 -3.82 8.09
C GLY A 92 0.41 -5.18 7.70
N ASP A 93 1.25 -5.71 8.58
CA ASP A 93 2.00 -6.93 8.39
C ASP A 93 1.51 -8.03 9.33
N PHE A 94 1.18 -9.18 8.76
CA PHE A 94 1.02 -10.42 9.50
C PHE A 94 2.38 -11.11 9.60
N VAL A 95 2.95 -11.14 10.80
CA VAL A 95 4.22 -11.79 11.07
C VAL A 95 3.96 -13.10 11.82
N LYS A 96 4.31 -14.23 11.19
CA LYS A 96 4.28 -15.56 11.80
C LYS A 96 5.69 -16.06 12.00
N GLY A 97 5.97 -16.57 13.18
CA GLY A 97 7.29 -17.10 13.50
C GLY A 97 7.33 -17.76 14.87
N THR A 98 8.54 -18.06 15.33
CA THR A 98 8.77 -18.64 16.65
C THR A 98 9.54 -17.64 17.51
N LYS A 99 9.06 -17.40 18.73
CA LYS A 99 9.74 -16.61 19.74
C LYS A 99 9.80 -17.42 21.04
N ASP A 100 10.99 -17.57 21.60
CA ASP A 100 11.24 -18.34 22.84
C ASP A 100 10.68 -19.78 22.79
N GLY A 101 10.82 -20.42 21.61
CA GLY A 101 10.36 -21.79 21.36
C GLY A 101 8.84 -21.94 21.16
N LYS A 102 8.08 -20.84 21.11
CA LYS A 102 6.63 -20.84 20.92
C LYS A 102 6.24 -20.18 19.60
N GLU A 103 5.30 -20.79 18.88
CA GLU A 103 4.70 -20.15 17.71
C GLU A 103 4.02 -18.85 18.13
N ARG A 104 4.17 -17.83 17.30
CA ARG A 104 3.55 -16.55 17.50
C ARG A 104 3.10 -15.95 16.18
N THR A 105 1.90 -15.37 16.19
CA THR A 105 1.37 -14.59 15.09
C THR A 105 1.04 -13.20 15.61
N VAL A 106 1.56 -12.18 14.94
CA VAL A 106 1.34 -10.78 15.31
C VAL A 106 0.84 -10.05 14.07
N PHE A 107 -0.17 -9.20 14.24
CA PHE A 107 -0.58 -8.24 13.21
C PHE A 107 -0.23 -6.83 13.66
N ILE A 108 0.67 -6.20 12.93
CA ILE A 108 1.12 -4.83 13.15
C ILE A 108 0.49 -3.96 12.05
N TYR A 109 -0.28 -2.94 12.40
CA TYR A 109 -1.05 -2.21 11.41
C TYR A 109 -1.32 -0.76 11.79
N ASN A 110 -1.65 0.04 10.79
CA ASN A 110 -2.25 1.36 10.96
C ASN A 110 -3.54 1.49 10.14
N VAL A 111 -4.32 2.51 10.48
CA VAL A 111 -5.61 2.81 9.83
C VAL A 111 -5.66 4.30 9.57
N ALA A 112 -6.02 4.67 8.33
CA ALA A 112 -6.34 6.04 7.96
C ALA A 112 -7.80 6.11 7.49
N ASP A 113 -8.55 7.07 8.02
CA ASP A 113 -9.87 7.42 7.55
C ASP A 113 -9.77 8.39 6.37
N HIS A 114 -10.52 8.14 5.29
CA HIS A 114 -10.45 8.97 4.08
C HIS A 114 -10.90 10.41 4.32
N LYS A 115 -11.96 10.59 5.11
CA LYS A 115 -12.52 11.91 5.41
C LYS A 115 -11.63 12.72 6.35
N GLU A 116 -11.07 12.06 7.38
CA GLU A 116 -10.10 12.69 8.29
C GLU A 116 -8.85 13.13 7.53
N ALA A 117 -8.28 12.25 6.69
CA ALA A 117 -7.12 12.57 5.86
C ALA A 117 -7.41 13.73 4.89
N PHE A 118 -8.59 13.74 4.25
CA PHE A 118 -8.96 14.83 3.35
C PHE A 118 -9.10 16.16 4.09
N ASN A 119 -9.70 16.18 5.27
CA ASN A 119 -9.84 17.40 6.07
C ASN A 119 -8.50 17.95 6.55
N GLU A 120 -7.51 17.08 6.81
CA GLU A 120 -6.19 17.48 7.28
C GLU A 120 -5.26 17.94 6.15
N VAL A 121 -5.18 17.18 5.06
CA VAL A 121 -4.17 17.38 4.01
C VAL A 121 -4.73 17.54 2.60
N GLY A 122 -6.05 17.57 2.41
CA GLY A 122 -6.70 17.67 1.10
C GLY A 122 -6.51 16.45 0.21
N SER A 123 -6.18 15.29 0.80
CA SER A 123 -5.90 14.04 0.09
C SER A 123 -6.59 12.86 0.73
N GLN A 124 -6.81 11.79 -0.02
CA GLN A 124 -7.44 10.57 0.50
C GLN A 124 -6.51 9.77 1.43
N GLY A 125 -7.09 8.88 2.23
CA GLY A 125 -6.36 8.05 3.20
C GLY A 125 -5.25 7.20 2.60
N ILE A 126 -5.37 6.72 1.35
CA ILE A 126 -4.29 5.98 0.68
C ILE A 126 -3.08 6.88 0.41
N SER A 127 -3.31 8.14 0.01
CA SER A 127 -2.24 9.11 -0.18
C SER A 127 -1.59 9.50 1.15
N TYR A 128 -2.39 9.57 2.22
CA TYR A 128 -1.91 9.83 3.58
C TYR A 128 -0.97 8.71 4.06
N THR A 129 -1.39 7.45 3.94
CA THR A 129 -0.57 6.29 4.33
C THR A 129 0.67 6.10 3.47
N ALA A 130 0.68 6.62 2.24
CA ALA A 130 1.86 6.60 1.36
C ALA A 130 2.79 7.80 1.56
N GLY A 131 2.27 8.96 1.98
CA GLY A 131 3.02 10.21 2.11
C GLY A 131 3.67 10.41 3.48
N VAL A 132 2.97 10.11 4.55
CA VAL A 132 3.46 10.33 5.93
C VAL A 132 4.72 9.50 6.25
N PRO A 133 4.81 8.19 5.92
CA PRO A 133 6.00 7.40 6.24
C PRO A 133 7.31 7.91 5.62
N PRO A 134 7.40 8.26 4.33
CA PRO A 134 8.64 8.77 3.78
C PRO A 134 9.03 10.14 4.36
N VAL A 135 8.06 10.98 4.74
CA VAL A 135 8.35 12.24 5.44
C VAL A 135 8.90 11.98 6.83
N ALA A 136 8.33 11.03 7.59
CA ALA A 136 8.85 10.61 8.88
C ALA A 136 10.30 10.08 8.76
N ALA A 137 10.57 9.25 7.75
CA ALA A 137 11.92 8.76 7.46
C ALA A 137 12.89 9.92 7.17
N ALA A 138 12.50 10.87 6.33
CA ALA A 138 13.31 12.03 6.00
C ALA A 138 13.62 12.90 7.24
N VAL A 139 12.65 13.06 8.14
CA VAL A 139 12.84 13.77 9.41
C VAL A 139 13.85 13.06 10.32
N LEU A 140 13.79 11.73 10.42
CA LEU A 140 14.75 10.95 11.22
C LEU A 140 16.17 11.04 10.67
N VAL A 141 16.33 11.03 9.35
CA VAL A 141 17.63 11.24 8.71
C VAL A 141 18.13 12.66 8.95
N ALA A 142 17.30 13.67 8.76
CA ALA A 142 17.65 15.08 8.97
C ALA A 142 18.04 15.39 10.43
N ARG A 143 17.41 14.71 11.40
CA ARG A 143 17.74 14.81 12.82
C ARG A 143 18.98 13.99 13.23
N GLY A 144 19.54 13.19 12.32
CA GLY A 144 20.65 12.27 12.63
C GLY A 144 20.26 11.08 13.50
N THR A 145 18.96 10.85 13.72
CA THR A 145 18.46 9.66 14.45
C THR A 145 18.71 8.39 13.61
N TRP A 146 18.54 8.50 12.31
CA TRP A 146 18.99 7.54 11.32
C TRP A 146 20.26 8.05 10.65
N ASP A 147 21.41 7.53 11.01
CA ASP A 147 22.71 7.90 10.39
C ASP A 147 22.90 7.13 9.08
N VAL A 148 22.19 7.57 8.04
CA VAL A 148 22.19 6.96 6.71
C VAL A 148 23.11 7.73 5.79
N LYS A 149 24.24 7.13 5.37
CA LYS A 149 25.25 7.72 4.48
C LYS A 149 25.23 7.14 3.06
N ARG A 150 24.34 6.19 2.81
CA ARG A 150 24.17 5.50 1.53
C ARG A 150 22.73 5.08 1.35
N MET A 151 22.36 4.63 0.16
CA MET A 151 21.08 3.97 -0.02
C MET A 151 20.99 2.76 0.91
N ALA A 152 19.94 2.71 1.71
CA ALA A 152 19.65 1.63 2.65
C ALA A 152 18.18 1.26 2.53
N ASN A 153 17.86 -0.02 2.75
CA ASN A 153 16.49 -0.45 2.89
C ASN A 153 15.99 -0.14 4.31
N VAL A 154 14.72 0.19 4.45
CA VAL A 154 14.17 0.61 5.74
C VAL A 154 14.20 -0.49 6.79
N GLU A 155 14.15 -1.75 6.40
CA GLU A 155 14.26 -2.92 7.27
C GLU A 155 15.63 -3.06 7.94
N ASP A 156 16.66 -2.37 7.43
CA ASP A 156 18.00 -2.32 8.03
C ASP A 156 18.10 -1.25 9.14
N LEU A 157 17.06 -0.42 9.31
CA LEU A 157 17.10 0.75 10.18
C LEU A 157 16.30 0.50 11.47
N PRO A 158 16.65 1.18 12.60
CA PRO A 158 15.91 1.06 13.83
C PRO A 158 14.45 1.45 13.67
N ALA A 159 13.53 0.49 13.82
CA ALA A 159 12.10 0.72 13.58
C ALA A 159 11.44 1.59 14.67
N ARG A 160 11.89 1.49 15.94
CA ARG A 160 11.22 2.13 17.07
C ARG A 160 11.07 3.64 16.93
N PRO A 161 12.12 4.43 16.66
CA PRO A 161 11.96 5.88 16.52
C PRO A 161 11.06 6.27 15.33
N PHE A 162 11.01 5.42 14.30
CA PHE A 162 10.12 5.63 13.16
C PHE A 162 8.65 5.42 13.54
N LEU A 163 8.33 4.34 14.24
CA LEU A 163 6.96 4.04 14.66
C LEU A 163 6.44 5.07 15.68
N GLU A 164 7.30 5.57 16.57
CA GLU A 164 6.98 6.65 17.51
C GLU A 164 6.65 7.94 16.74
N LEU A 165 7.50 8.33 15.79
CA LEU A 165 7.28 9.53 14.98
C LEU A 165 6.03 9.41 14.07
N LEU A 166 5.74 8.23 13.51
CA LEU A 166 4.51 7.99 12.77
C LEU A 166 3.27 8.25 13.62
N GLY A 167 3.30 7.83 14.89
CA GLY A 167 2.23 8.11 15.84
C GLY A 167 2.02 9.60 16.06
N ASP A 168 3.10 10.35 16.27
CA ASP A 168 3.09 11.81 16.44
C ASP A 168 2.60 12.54 15.17
N MET A 169 2.81 11.95 14.01
CA MET A 169 2.36 12.47 12.72
C MET A 169 0.96 11.97 12.29
N GLY A 170 0.15 11.48 13.23
CA GLY A 170 -1.25 11.11 12.97
C GLY A 170 -1.46 9.71 12.41
N LEU A 171 -0.41 8.89 12.28
CA LEU A 171 -0.50 7.51 11.77
C LEU A 171 -0.01 6.48 12.81
N PRO A 172 -0.72 6.33 13.95
CA PRO A 172 -0.28 5.46 15.02
C PRO A 172 -0.31 3.99 14.62
N THR A 173 0.76 3.28 14.97
CA THR A 173 0.87 1.84 14.77
C THR A 173 0.19 1.10 15.90
N ARG A 174 -0.59 0.09 15.55
CA ARG A 174 -1.30 -0.81 16.48
C ARG A 174 -0.78 -2.23 16.33
N VAL A 175 -0.82 -2.98 17.41
CA VAL A 175 -0.35 -4.37 17.44
C VAL A 175 -1.42 -5.26 18.04
N ILE A 176 -1.72 -6.36 17.37
CA ILE A 176 -2.62 -7.41 17.87
C ILE A 176 -1.84 -8.72 17.89
N ASP A 177 -1.89 -9.43 19.03
CA ASP A 177 -1.50 -10.82 19.10
C ASP A 177 -2.62 -11.66 18.50
N ALA A 178 -2.32 -12.38 17.43
CA ALA A 178 -3.24 -13.22 16.67
C ALA A 178 -2.88 -14.71 16.76
N THR A 179 -2.08 -15.07 17.80
CA THR A 179 -1.62 -16.45 18.06
C THR A 179 -2.77 -17.40 18.33
#